data_f4e26cb036b2079c616e22bbaa52814a
#
_entry.id   f4e26cb036b2079c616e22bbaa52814a
#
_cell.length_a   1.000
_cell.length_b   1.000
_cell.length_c   1.000
_cell.angle_alpha   90.00
_cell.angle_beta   90.00
_cell.angle_gamma   90.00
#
_symmetry.space_group_name_H-M   'P 1'
#
loop_
_entity.id
_entity.type
_entity.pdbx_description
1 polymer ?
#
loop_
_entity_poly.entity_id
_entity_poly.type
_entity_poly.pdbx_seq_one_letter_code
_entity_poly.pdbx_strand_id
1 'polypeptide(L)'
;MELLTFSDAILGQDRDQLDHVRQELHDALGSKAVVAASAVAATFSKNDRAANACGIPSELRMLRNSKDIRHALGLNSFRSAANTKKYYPDEM
;
A
#
# COMPACT_ATOMS: atom_id res chain seq x y z
N MET A 1 14.60 6.74 -8.32
CA MET A 1 14.34 5.28 -8.33
C MET A 1 14.60 4.61 -7.01
N GLU A 2 15.54 5.13 -6.22
CA GLU A 2 15.87 4.56 -4.90
C GLU A 2 14.68 4.56 -3.94
N LEU A 3 13.86 5.59 -3.95
CA LEU A 3 12.65 5.63 -3.12
C LEU A 3 11.64 4.57 -3.52
N LEU A 4 11.44 4.37 -4.82
CA LEU A 4 10.51 3.35 -5.31
C LEU A 4 11.00 1.94 -4.95
N THR A 5 12.28 1.67 -5.19
CA THR A 5 12.89 0.38 -4.88
C THR A 5 12.82 0.06 -3.39
N PHE A 6 13.08 1.05 -2.54
CA PHE A 6 12.96 0.91 -1.09
C PHE A 6 11.51 0.64 -0.66
N SER A 7 10.57 1.35 -1.24
CA SER A 7 9.13 1.16 -0.93
C SER A 7 8.67 -0.25 -1.28
N ASP A 8 9.07 -0.76 -2.45
CA ASP A 8 8.76 -2.13 -2.84
C ASP A 8 9.37 -3.16 -1.89
N ALA A 9 10.61 -2.95 -1.45
CA ALA A 9 11.30 -3.86 -0.55
C ALA A 9 10.68 -3.90 0.85
N ILE A 10 10.17 -2.77 1.36
CA ILE A 10 9.46 -2.72 2.64
C ILE A 10 8.24 -3.63 2.64
N LEU A 11 7.52 -3.68 1.52
CA LEU A 11 6.30 -4.48 1.39
C LEU A 11 6.60 -5.95 1.09
N GLY A 12 7.85 -6.28 0.76
CA GLY A 12 8.28 -7.64 0.46
C GLY A 12 8.69 -8.42 1.70
N GLN A 13 9.21 -9.62 1.48
CA GLN A 13 9.63 -10.53 2.55
C GLN A 13 11.14 -10.85 2.49
N ASP A 14 11.87 -10.26 1.54
CA ASP A 14 13.31 -10.48 1.38
C ASP A 14 14.08 -9.46 2.23
N ARG A 15 14.59 -9.92 3.36
CA ARG A 15 15.32 -9.08 4.31
C ARG A 15 16.65 -8.57 3.72
N ASP A 16 17.33 -9.40 2.99
CA ASP A 16 18.64 -9.03 2.41
C ASP A 16 18.45 -7.95 1.34
N GLN A 17 17.40 -8.08 0.53
CA GLN A 17 17.04 -7.03 -0.42
C GLN A 17 16.71 -5.72 0.28
N LEU A 18 15.93 -5.77 1.35
CA LEU A 18 15.59 -4.56 2.11
C LEU A 18 16.84 -3.88 2.67
N ASP A 19 17.75 -4.63 3.24
CA ASP A 19 19.00 -4.09 3.78
C ASP A 19 19.84 -3.44 2.68
N HIS A 20 19.91 -4.06 1.52
CA HIS A 20 20.66 -3.54 0.37
C HIS A 20 20.05 -2.23 -0.17
N VAL A 21 18.74 -2.19 -0.40
CA VAL A 21 18.10 -0.99 -0.95
C VAL A 21 18.02 0.15 0.06
N ARG A 22 17.97 -0.18 1.36
CA ARG A 22 18.10 0.83 2.41
C ARG A 22 19.45 1.54 2.33
N GLN A 23 20.52 0.77 2.14
CA GLN A 23 21.85 1.36 1.99
C GLN A 23 21.96 2.20 0.73
N GLU A 24 21.39 1.75 -0.37
CA GLU A 24 21.35 2.54 -1.62
C GLU A 24 20.61 3.86 -1.42
N LEU A 25 19.46 3.85 -0.74
CA LEU A 25 18.70 5.06 -0.46
C LEU A 25 19.50 6.01 0.44
N HIS A 26 20.14 5.47 1.46
CA HIS A 26 20.98 6.24 2.37
C HIS A 26 22.14 6.92 1.61
N ASP A 27 22.79 6.19 0.72
CA ASP A 27 23.93 6.72 -0.06
C ASP A 27 23.48 7.80 -1.05
N ALA A 28 22.29 7.64 -1.63
CA ALA A 28 21.78 8.59 -2.62
C ALA A 28 21.18 9.85 -1.98
N LEU A 29 20.39 9.72 -0.91
CA LEU A 29 19.57 10.81 -0.36
C LEU A 29 19.80 11.10 1.13
N GLY A 30 20.59 10.29 1.82
CA GLY A 30 20.93 10.49 3.22
C GLY A 30 20.00 9.82 4.22
N SER A 31 20.40 9.85 5.50
CA SER A 31 19.65 9.19 6.58
C SER A 31 18.26 9.78 6.83
N LYS A 32 18.09 11.08 6.62
CA LYS A 32 16.77 11.73 6.78
C LYS A 32 15.75 11.17 5.79
N ALA A 33 16.18 10.88 4.56
CA ALA A 33 15.31 10.31 3.54
C ALA A 33 14.88 8.88 3.92
N VAL A 34 15.79 8.09 4.49
CA VAL A 34 15.46 6.73 4.98
C VAL A 34 14.41 6.81 6.08
N VAL A 35 14.59 7.69 7.07
CA VAL A 35 13.63 7.87 8.16
C VAL A 35 12.28 8.34 7.64
N ALA A 36 12.27 9.35 6.77
CA ALA A 36 11.03 9.90 6.22
C ALA A 36 10.26 8.86 5.39
N ALA A 37 10.93 8.14 4.51
CA ALA A 37 10.31 7.10 3.70
C ALA A 37 9.75 5.96 4.56
N SER A 38 10.47 5.56 5.61
CA SER A 38 10.03 4.53 6.55
C SER A 38 8.78 4.98 7.31
N ALA A 39 8.75 6.23 7.76
CA ALA A 39 7.61 6.79 8.48
C ALA A 39 6.35 6.86 7.62
N VAL A 40 6.49 7.28 6.36
CA VAL A 40 5.37 7.31 5.41
C VAL A 40 4.82 5.90 5.16
N ALA A 41 5.70 4.94 4.89
CA ALA A 41 5.30 3.55 4.67
C ALA A 41 4.58 2.97 5.89
N ALA A 42 5.09 3.23 7.09
CA ALA A 42 4.46 2.76 8.33
C ALA A 42 3.08 3.38 8.55
N THR A 43 2.90 4.66 8.23
CA THR A 43 1.62 5.35 8.38
C THR A 43 0.55 4.72 7.49
N PHE A 44 0.86 4.49 6.21
CA PHE A 44 -0.09 3.86 5.30
C PHE A 44 -0.38 2.41 5.69
N SER A 45 0.64 1.64 6.07
CA SER A 45 0.45 0.26 6.53
C SER A 45 -0.43 0.18 7.77
N LYS A 46 -0.24 1.10 8.72
CA LYS A 46 -1.08 1.19 9.93
C LYS A 46 -2.54 1.44 9.57
N ASN A 47 -2.79 2.42 8.73
CA ASN A 47 -4.14 2.81 8.35
C ASN A 47 -4.86 1.67 7.60
N ASP A 48 -4.18 1.00 6.69
CA ASP A 48 -4.74 -0.13 5.94
C ASP A 48 -5.09 -1.29 6.86
N ARG A 49 -4.21 -1.62 7.81
CA ARG A 49 -4.47 -2.69 8.79
C ARG A 49 -5.62 -2.36 9.71
N ALA A 50 -5.72 -1.12 10.17
CA ALA A 50 -6.82 -0.68 11.02
C ALA A 50 -8.16 -0.76 10.28
N ALA A 51 -8.21 -0.29 9.04
CA ALA A 51 -9.41 -0.36 8.21
C ALA A 51 -9.85 -1.80 7.96
N ASN A 52 -8.91 -2.71 7.65
CA ASN A 52 -9.20 -4.12 7.45
C ASN A 52 -9.69 -4.80 8.73
N ALA A 53 -9.06 -4.51 9.86
CA ALA A 53 -9.44 -5.10 11.15
C ALA A 53 -10.85 -4.67 11.59
N CYS A 54 -11.21 -3.42 11.33
CA CYS A 54 -12.54 -2.90 11.63
C CYS A 54 -13.61 -3.29 10.61
N GLY A 55 -13.20 -3.84 9.47
CA GLY A 55 -14.12 -4.21 8.39
C GLY A 55 -14.72 -3.02 7.66
N ILE A 56 -14.02 -1.91 7.61
CA ILE A 56 -14.51 -0.67 6.98
C ILE A 56 -14.53 -0.86 5.46
N PRO A 57 -15.70 -0.68 4.81
CA PRO A 57 -15.76 -0.70 3.34
C PRO A 57 -15.16 0.58 2.75
N SER A 58 -14.80 0.53 1.47
CA SER A 58 -14.36 1.73 0.76
C SER A 58 -15.52 2.72 0.60
N GLU A 59 -15.19 4.00 0.53
CA GLU A 59 -16.18 5.05 0.30
C GLU A 59 -16.78 4.95 -1.12
N LEU A 60 -18.08 5.21 -1.22
CA LEU A 60 -18.81 5.10 -2.49
C LEU A 60 -18.19 5.97 -3.59
N ARG A 61 -17.79 7.20 -3.25
CA ARG A 61 -17.14 8.11 -4.19
C ARG A 61 -15.84 7.54 -4.75
N MET A 62 -15.04 6.95 -3.88
CA MET A 62 -13.78 6.33 -4.27
C MET A 62 -14.02 5.13 -5.18
N LEU A 63 -15.05 4.33 -4.90
CA LEU A 63 -15.40 3.18 -5.73
C LEU A 63 -15.79 3.61 -7.14
N ARG A 64 -16.62 4.64 -7.25
CA ARG A 64 -17.07 5.15 -8.56
C ARG A 64 -15.92 5.71 -9.38
N ASN A 65 -15.01 6.43 -8.75
CA ASN A 65 -13.87 7.06 -9.43
C ASN A 65 -12.74 6.08 -9.77
N SER A 66 -12.69 4.90 -9.15
CA SER A 66 -11.59 3.95 -9.31
C SER A 66 -11.98 2.68 -10.06
N LYS A 67 -13.18 2.60 -10.61
CA LYS A 67 -13.71 1.36 -11.20
C LYS A 67 -12.79 0.79 -12.29
N ASP A 68 -12.36 1.62 -13.21
CA ASP A 68 -11.52 1.17 -14.32
C ASP A 68 -10.17 0.65 -13.85
N ILE A 69 -9.52 1.37 -12.95
CA ILE A 69 -8.21 0.96 -12.43
C ILE A 69 -8.32 -0.30 -11.57
N ARG A 70 -9.39 -0.44 -10.77
CA ARG A 70 -9.62 -1.65 -9.98
C ARG A 70 -9.79 -2.88 -10.86
N HIS A 71 -10.52 -2.75 -11.95
CA HIS A 71 -10.70 -3.84 -12.91
C HIS A 71 -9.39 -4.17 -13.62
N ALA A 72 -8.65 -3.15 -14.06
CA ALA A 72 -7.38 -3.34 -14.75
C ALA A 72 -6.33 -4.06 -13.89
N LEU A 73 -6.31 -3.77 -12.58
CA LEU A 73 -5.33 -4.33 -11.65
C LEU A 73 -5.86 -5.53 -10.85
N GLY A 74 -7.11 -5.93 -11.04
CA GLY A 74 -7.70 -7.06 -10.31
C GLY A 74 -7.88 -6.81 -8.82
N LEU A 75 -8.04 -5.55 -8.39
CA LEU A 75 -8.10 -5.21 -6.97
C LEU A 75 -9.35 -5.73 -6.28
N ASN A 76 -10.45 -5.93 -7.01
CA ASN A 76 -11.70 -6.43 -6.45
C ASN A 76 -11.60 -7.90 -5.99
N SER A 77 -10.58 -8.62 -6.41
CA SER A 77 -10.39 -10.03 -6.01
C SER A 77 -9.59 -10.19 -4.71
N PHE A 78 -9.07 -9.12 -4.14
CA PHE A 78 -8.36 -9.19 -2.86
C PHE A 78 -9.32 -9.50 -1.71
N ARG A 79 -8.84 -10.26 -0.72
CA ARG A 79 -9.62 -10.58 0.47
C ARG A 79 -10.11 -9.34 1.21
N SER A 80 -9.32 -8.29 1.22
CA SER A 80 -9.67 -7.00 1.83
C SER A 80 -10.86 -6.30 1.15
N ALA A 81 -11.26 -6.72 -0.04
CA ALA A 81 -12.42 -6.18 -0.73
C ALA A 81 -13.76 -6.77 -0.25
N ALA A 82 -13.75 -7.78 0.62
CA ALA A 82 -14.96 -8.52 1.00
C ALA A 82 -16.07 -7.65 1.58
N ASN A 83 -15.75 -6.74 2.50
CA ASN A 83 -16.76 -5.86 3.11
C ASN A 83 -17.27 -4.81 2.12
N THR A 84 -16.41 -4.31 1.26
CA THR A 84 -16.83 -3.40 0.19
C THR A 84 -17.82 -4.06 -0.76
N LYS A 85 -17.56 -5.31 -1.16
CA LYS A 85 -18.48 -6.10 -1.98
C LYS A 85 -19.83 -6.32 -1.28
N LYS A 86 -19.79 -6.57 0.01
CA LYS A 86 -21.01 -6.79 0.80
C LYS A 86 -21.92 -5.56 0.81
N TYR A 87 -21.35 -4.38 0.98
CA TYR A 87 -22.13 -3.14 1.10
C TYR A 87 -22.43 -2.47 -0.24
N TYR A 88 -21.55 -2.64 -1.22
CA TYR A 88 -21.69 -1.98 -2.52
C TYR A 88 -21.47 -2.95 -3.69
N PRO A 89 -22.28 -4.03 -3.78
CA PRO A 89 -22.06 -5.04 -4.83
C PRO A 89 -22.18 -4.49 -6.24
N ASP A 90 -23.03 -3.48 -6.44
CA ASP A 90 -23.29 -2.90 -7.76
C ASP A 90 -22.17 -1.93 -8.21
N GLU A 91 -21.28 -1.55 -7.32
CA GLU A 91 -20.20 -0.61 -7.62
C GLU A 91 -18.85 -1.31 -7.89
N MET A 92 -18.82 -2.63 -7.82
CA MET A 92 -17.62 -3.40 -8.07
C MET A 92 -17.42 -3.63 -9.57
#